data_dd9f46e145b0d87768d554713550fc60
#
_entry.id   dd9f46e145b0d87768d554713550fc60
#
_cell.length_a   1.000
_cell.length_b   1.000
_cell.length_c   1.000
_cell.angle_alpha   90.00
_cell.angle_beta   90.00
_cell.angle_gamma   90.00
#
_symmetry.space_group_name_H-M   'P 1'
#
loop_
_entity.id
_entity.type
_entity.pdbx_description
1 polymer ?
#
loop_
_entity_poly.entity_id
_entity_poly.type
_entity_poly.pdbx_seq_one_letter_code
_entity_poly.pdbx_strand_id
1 'polypeptide(L)'
;GSSRARSEGHSGLGLARLPERLGEAVDAVPGVDELRGILRGSDLVADAGGSQRRPLVLDAADRLYLRRYFLFEQRVAAALKTRLRPVPAPSPQALHAVLGRHFALDADKPDWQAIAVLAGLQSRLTVITGGPGAGKTTTVLWLMAAMAELALDAGHAPPRIALAAPTGKAAARMADSLRERLAALDCSDAVRQAIPDNAATLHRLLGTLPASSRFRHHAGNPLAVDVLIVDDASMIDLPLMARLLHALGEATRLVLLRDRNPLASLSPCHLPSPIHQPAAAGPLPPPPSSPSPPVAGPRV
;
A
#
# COMPACT_ATOMS: atom_id res chain seq x y z
N GLY A 1 20.44 15.30 16.80
CA GLY A 1 18.98 15.48 16.60
C GLY A 1 18.45 14.54 15.53
N SER A 2 18.81 14.71 14.28
CA SER A 2 18.30 13.92 13.15
C SER A 2 18.62 12.40 13.23
N SER A 3 19.80 12.05 13.76
CA SER A 3 20.19 10.63 13.94
C SER A 3 19.38 9.95 15.06
N ARG A 4 19.06 10.68 16.14
CA ARG A 4 18.24 10.18 17.26
C ARG A 4 16.76 10.06 16.86
N ALA A 5 16.22 11.01 16.09
CA ALA A 5 14.88 10.92 15.52
C ALA A 5 14.68 9.66 14.67
N ARG A 6 15.72 9.24 13.96
CA ARG A 6 15.72 8.01 13.17
C ARG A 6 15.67 6.75 14.04
N SER A 7 16.39 6.71 15.16
CA SER A 7 16.33 5.54 16.10
C SER A 7 14.94 5.38 16.72
N GLU A 8 14.17 6.48 16.77
CA GLU A 8 12.76 6.50 17.20
C GLU A 8 11.79 6.34 16.02
N GLY A 9 12.31 6.08 14.80
CA GLY A 9 11.55 5.73 13.63
C GLY A 9 10.99 6.89 12.81
N HIS A 10 11.39 8.10 13.05
CA HIS A 10 10.98 9.25 12.24
C HIS A 10 11.92 9.45 11.04
N SER A 11 11.36 9.61 9.83
CA SER A 11 12.12 9.94 8.61
C SER A 11 12.68 11.36 8.66
N GLY A 12 11.95 12.29 9.28
CA GLY A 12 12.31 13.70 9.47
C GLY A 12 12.02 14.20 10.88
N LEU A 13 12.71 15.25 11.29
CA LEU A 13 12.55 15.92 12.57
C LEU A 13 11.90 17.29 12.37
N GLY A 14 10.69 17.49 12.90
CA GLY A 14 10.05 18.81 12.93
C GLY A 14 10.82 19.78 13.83
N LEU A 15 11.11 20.99 13.36
CA LEU A 15 11.87 21.99 14.11
C LEU A 15 11.20 22.35 15.44
N ALA A 16 9.87 22.37 15.49
CA ALA A 16 9.10 22.63 16.71
C ALA A 16 9.36 21.61 17.83
N ARG A 17 9.79 20.39 17.49
CA ARG A 17 10.13 19.33 18.45
C ARG A 17 11.60 19.28 18.81
N LEU A 18 12.40 20.16 18.24
CA LEU A 18 13.85 20.17 18.48
C LEU A 18 14.18 20.54 19.95
N PRO A 19 13.51 21.52 20.59
CA PRO A 19 13.74 21.86 22.00
C PRO A 19 13.55 20.66 22.94
N GLU A 20 12.43 19.96 22.80
CA GLU A 20 12.12 18.77 23.62
C GLU A 20 13.15 17.65 23.46
N ARG A 21 13.81 17.57 22.29
CA ARG A 21 14.79 16.51 21.99
C ARG A 21 16.23 16.86 22.29
N LEU A 22 16.56 18.13 22.42
CA LEU A 22 17.90 18.56 22.80
C LEU A 22 18.06 18.50 24.33
N GLY A 23 16.95 18.57 25.09
CA GLY A 23 16.95 18.51 26.54
C GLY A 23 17.90 19.55 27.15
N GLU A 24 18.44 19.24 28.30
CA GLU A 24 19.38 20.08 29.07
C GLU A 24 20.75 20.28 28.38
N ALA A 25 20.96 19.73 27.20
CA ALA A 25 22.23 19.82 26.47
C ALA A 25 22.51 21.21 25.85
N VAL A 26 21.54 22.12 25.87
CA VAL A 26 21.65 23.47 25.32
C VAL A 26 20.95 24.45 26.25
N ASP A 27 21.67 25.45 26.75
CA ASP A 27 21.18 26.45 27.71
C ASP A 27 20.02 27.32 27.19
N ALA A 28 19.91 27.48 25.85
CA ALA A 28 18.77 28.11 25.18
C ALA A 28 18.62 27.54 23.77
N VAL A 29 17.42 27.01 23.46
CA VAL A 29 17.11 26.58 22.08
C VAL A 29 16.46 27.76 21.36
N PRO A 30 17.00 28.19 20.20
CA PRO A 30 16.42 29.27 19.41
C PRO A 30 14.98 28.95 18.98
N GLY A 31 14.18 29.98 18.74
CA GLY A 31 12.83 29.82 18.21
C GLY A 31 12.83 29.17 16.82
N VAL A 32 11.67 28.62 16.39
CA VAL A 32 11.58 27.90 15.11
C VAL A 32 12.01 28.76 13.92
N ASP A 33 11.67 30.04 13.90
CA ASP A 33 12.03 30.96 12.81
C ASP A 33 13.54 31.22 12.77
N GLU A 34 14.16 31.39 13.91
CA GLU A 34 15.60 31.56 14.04
C GLU A 34 16.35 30.27 13.64
N LEU A 35 15.89 29.11 14.12
CA LEU A 35 16.41 27.79 13.71
C LEU A 35 16.32 27.59 12.19
N ARG A 36 15.20 27.99 11.59
CA ARG A 36 15.02 27.92 10.15
C ARG A 36 16.04 28.81 9.42
N GLY A 37 16.26 30.03 9.90
CA GLY A 37 17.25 30.95 9.37
C GLY A 37 18.67 30.38 9.45
N ILE A 38 19.07 29.88 10.62
CA ILE A 38 20.37 29.24 10.84
C ILE A 38 20.58 28.04 9.93
N LEU A 39 19.57 27.16 9.84
CA LEU A 39 19.66 25.96 9.04
C LEU A 39 19.76 26.26 7.54
N ARG A 40 19.00 27.24 7.02
CA ARG A 40 19.08 27.67 5.62
C ARG A 40 20.42 28.33 5.27
N GLY A 41 21.02 29.02 6.21
CA GLY A 41 22.37 29.61 6.06
C GLY A 41 23.50 28.58 6.10
N SER A 42 23.23 27.34 6.52
CA SER A 42 24.24 26.30 6.67
C SER A 42 24.56 25.60 5.34
N ASP A 43 25.85 25.38 5.08
CA ASP A 43 26.32 24.58 3.92
C ASP A 43 25.97 23.09 4.00
N LEU A 44 25.47 22.61 5.12
CA LEU A 44 25.05 21.23 5.31
C LEU A 44 23.58 20.98 4.97
N VAL A 45 22.77 22.04 4.82
CA VAL A 45 21.33 21.97 4.63
C VAL A 45 20.93 22.50 3.26
N ALA A 46 20.19 21.72 2.51
CA ALA A 46 19.55 22.13 1.26
C ALA A 46 18.04 22.31 1.46
N ASP A 47 17.43 23.21 0.72
CA ASP A 47 15.97 23.25 0.59
C ASP A 47 15.45 22.04 -0.19
N ALA A 48 14.22 21.58 0.11
CA ALA A 48 13.61 20.39 -0.48
C ALA A 48 13.51 20.45 -2.02
N GLY A 49 13.36 21.64 -2.61
CA GLY A 49 13.32 21.85 -4.06
C GLY A 49 14.69 22.20 -4.68
N GLY A 50 15.75 22.31 -3.88
CA GLY A 50 17.06 22.73 -4.34
C GLY A 50 17.84 21.62 -5.05
N SER A 51 18.66 22.00 -6.05
CA SER A 51 19.55 21.08 -6.78
C SER A 51 20.80 20.70 -5.98
N GLN A 52 21.09 21.38 -4.88
CA GLN A 52 22.28 21.19 -4.07
C GLN A 52 22.29 19.82 -3.37
N ARG A 53 23.42 19.10 -3.48
CA ARG A 53 23.61 17.78 -2.86
C ARG A 53 24.20 17.90 -1.45
N ARG A 54 23.46 18.49 -0.52
CA ARG A 54 23.86 18.61 0.88
C ARG A 54 23.35 17.41 1.71
N PRO A 55 23.98 17.04 2.82
CA PRO A 55 23.61 15.84 3.61
C PRO A 55 22.24 15.95 4.28
N LEU A 56 21.78 17.15 4.56
CA LEU A 56 20.48 17.43 5.17
C LEU A 56 19.56 18.14 4.20
N VAL A 57 18.26 18.01 4.40
CA VAL A 57 17.22 18.68 3.64
C VAL A 57 16.19 19.24 4.62
N LEU A 58 15.84 20.52 4.45
CA LEU A 58 14.76 21.20 5.15
C LEU A 58 13.57 21.37 4.19
N ASP A 59 12.39 20.86 4.58
CA ASP A 59 11.19 21.02 3.77
C ASP A 59 10.38 22.28 4.14
N ALA A 60 9.34 22.56 3.35
CA ALA A 60 8.47 23.73 3.55
C ALA A 60 7.60 23.64 4.83
N ALA A 61 7.50 22.45 5.43
CA ALA A 61 6.78 22.21 6.69
C ALA A 61 7.74 22.19 7.89
N ASP A 62 8.92 22.79 7.77
CA ASP A 62 9.96 22.86 8.79
C ASP A 62 10.39 21.50 9.35
N ARG A 63 10.48 20.50 8.48
CA ARG A 63 11.00 19.19 8.82
C ARG A 63 12.41 19.03 8.26
N LEU A 64 13.36 18.69 9.13
CA LEU A 64 14.75 18.43 8.80
C LEU A 64 14.98 16.93 8.61
N TYR A 65 15.48 16.56 7.45
CA TYR A 65 15.74 15.17 7.05
C TYR A 65 17.23 14.92 6.82
N LEU A 66 17.65 13.69 7.04
CA LEU A 66 18.81 13.19 6.30
C LEU A 66 18.41 13.04 4.83
N ARG A 67 19.22 13.56 3.90
CA ARG A 67 18.92 13.59 2.46
C ARG A 67 18.49 12.22 1.91
N ARG A 68 19.15 11.14 2.30
CA ARG A 68 18.82 9.80 1.82
C ARG A 68 17.39 9.38 2.18
N TYR A 69 16.89 9.74 3.38
CA TYR A 69 15.54 9.41 3.81
C TYR A 69 14.51 10.29 3.13
N PHE A 70 14.82 11.57 2.94
CA PHE A 70 14.01 12.47 2.12
C PHE A 70 13.81 11.89 0.71
N LEU A 71 14.89 11.41 0.07
CA LEU A 71 14.82 10.82 -1.27
C LEU A 71 14.02 9.49 -1.28
N PHE A 72 14.10 8.69 -0.24
CA PHE A 72 13.26 7.49 -0.13
C PHE A 72 11.78 7.85 0.00
N GLU A 73 11.45 8.84 0.83
CA GLU A 73 10.06 9.31 1.01
C GLU A 73 9.49 9.85 -0.31
N GLN A 74 10.25 10.68 -1.02
CA GLN A 74 9.87 11.19 -2.35
C GLN A 74 9.63 10.07 -3.36
N ARG A 75 10.51 9.07 -3.42
CA ARG A 75 10.36 7.91 -4.31
C ARG A 75 9.12 7.08 -3.98
N VAL A 76 8.89 6.81 -2.70
CA VAL A 76 7.70 6.07 -2.24
C VAL A 76 6.45 6.86 -2.61
N ALA A 77 6.38 8.14 -2.31
CA ALA A 77 5.24 8.99 -2.62
C ALA A 77 4.94 9.04 -4.13
N ALA A 78 5.97 9.22 -4.95
CA ALA A 78 5.83 9.24 -6.42
C ALA A 78 5.32 7.90 -6.96
N ALA A 79 5.91 6.78 -6.51
CA ALA A 79 5.53 5.45 -6.97
C ALA A 79 4.11 5.06 -6.54
N LEU A 80 3.68 5.47 -5.33
CA LEU A 80 2.31 5.26 -4.87
C LEU A 80 1.31 6.11 -5.65
N LYS A 81 1.62 7.40 -5.88
CA LYS A 81 0.78 8.31 -6.70
C LYS A 81 0.55 7.76 -8.11
N THR A 82 1.57 7.19 -8.74
CA THR A 82 1.44 6.57 -10.07
C THR A 82 0.45 5.40 -10.04
N ARG A 83 0.44 4.60 -8.97
CA ARG A 83 -0.46 3.45 -8.81
C ARG A 83 -1.90 3.81 -8.40
N LEU A 84 -2.13 5.04 -7.96
CA LEU A 84 -3.49 5.55 -7.70
C LEU A 84 -4.24 5.98 -8.97
N ARG A 85 -3.57 5.99 -10.13
CA ARG A 85 -4.24 6.31 -11.40
C ARG A 85 -5.27 5.23 -11.72
N PRO A 86 -6.42 5.62 -12.31
CA PRO A 86 -7.44 4.68 -12.75
C PRO A 86 -6.86 3.61 -13.68
N VAL A 87 -7.36 2.40 -13.56
CA VAL A 87 -7.06 1.28 -14.47
C VAL A 87 -8.32 0.87 -15.21
N PRO A 88 -8.21 0.30 -16.41
CA PRO A 88 -9.36 -0.34 -17.05
C PRO A 88 -9.93 -1.38 -16.07
N ALA A 89 -11.18 -1.20 -15.67
CA ALA A 89 -11.90 -2.14 -14.84
C ALA A 89 -12.56 -3.21 -15.72
N PRO A 90 -12.68 -4.45 -15.26
CA PRO A 90 -13.52 -5.45 -15.88
C PRO A 90 -14.96 -4.94 -16.00
N SER A 91 -15.75 -5.50 -16.93
CA SER A 91 -17.15 -5.10 -17.05
C SER A 91 -17.92 -5.35 -15.75
N PRO A 92 -18.97 -4.56 -15.45
CA PRO A 92 -19.80 -4.79 -14.26
C PRO A 92 -20.39 -6.20 -14.23
N GLN A 93 -20.74 -6.76 -15.38
CA GLN A 93 -21.27 -8.12 -15.51
C GLN A 93 -20.21 -9.16 -15.13
N ALA A 94 -18.97 -9.02 -15.62
CA ALA A 94 -17.88 -9.94 -15.28
C ALA A 94 -17.53 -9.86 -13.78
N LEU A 95 -17.50 -8.65 -13.22
CA LEU A 95 -17.27 -8.47 -11.78
C LEU A 95 -18.37 -9.11 -10.93
N HIS A 96 -19.63 -8.90 -11.29
CA HIS A 96 -20.77 -9.51 -10.60
C HIS A 96 -20.74 -11.04 -10.68
N ALA A 97 -20.43 -11.59 -11.86
CA ALA A 97 -20.36 -13.04 -12.05
C ALA A 97 -19.25 -13.67 -11.20
N VAL A 98 -18.04 -13.07 -11.18
CA VAL A 98 -16.92 -13.60 -10.42
C VAL A 98 -17.15 -13.46 -8.91
N LEU A 99 -17.62 -12.30 -8.44
CA LEU A 99 -17.91 -12.10 -7.03
C LEU A 99 -19.05 -13.00 -6.54
N GLY A 100 -20.09 -13.20 -7.34
CA GLY A 100 -21.22 -14.06 -7.01
C GLY A 100 -20.86 -15.55 -6.86
N ARG A 101 -19.71 -16.00 -7.37
CA ARG A 101 -19.21 -17.37 -7.14
C ARG A 101 -18.68 -17.57 -5.72
N HIS A 102 -18.15 -16.53 -5.11
CA HIS A 102 -17.44 -16.61 -3.84
C HIS A 102 -18.17 -15.93 -2.66
N PHE A 103 -19.13 -15.03 -2.96
CA PHE A 103 -19.83 -14.23 -1.96
C PHE A 103 -21.34 -14.27 -2.16
N ALA A 104 -22.07 -14.36 -1.07
CA ALA A 104 -23.51 -14.10 -1.07
C ALA A 104 -23.71 -12.58 -1.15
N LEU A 105 -23.92 -12.05 -2.36
CA LEU A 105 -24.11 -10.62 -2.55
C LEU A 105 -25.51 -10.21 -2.10
N ASP A 106 -25.60 -9.62 -0.92
CA ASP A 106 -26.82 -9.08 -0.34
C ASP A 106 -26.75 -7.55 -0.36
N ALA A 107 -27.75 -6.92 -0.96
CA ALA A 107 -27.81 -5.45 -1.05
C ALA A 107 -27.95 -4.77 0.32
N ASP A 108 -28.55 -5.44 1.28
CA ASP A 108 -28.85 -4.89 2.62
C ASP A 108 -27.71 -5.14 3.63
N LYS A 109 -26.77 -6.04 3.31
CA LYS A 109 -25.66 -6.40 4.19
C LYS A 109 -24.34 -6.39 3.44
N PRO A 110 -23.57 -5.28 3.50
CA PRO A 110 -22.29 -5.19 2.81
C PRO A 110 -21.29 -6.23 3.35
N ASP A 111 -20.81 -7.09 2.46
CA ASP A 111 -19.67 -7.98 2.75
C ASP A 111 -18.37 -7.22 2.52
N TRP A 112 -17.67 -6.89 3.62
CA TRP A 112 -16.41 -6.14 3.56
C TRP A 112 -15.29 -6.89 2.83
N GLN A 113 -15.33 -8.22 2.79
CA GLN A 113 -14.36 -9.03 2.06
C GLN A 113 -14.63 -8.95 0.55
N ALA A 114 -15.89 -9.02 0.14
CA ALA A 114 -16.30 -8.79 -1.25
C ALA A 114 -15.92 -7.38 -1.73
N ILE A 115 -16.13 -6.36 -0.90
CA ILE A 115 -15.74 -4.98 -1.19
C ILE A 115 -14.21 -4.86 -1.34
N ALA A 116 -13.45 -5.52 -0.46
CA ALA A 116 -11.98 -5.51 -0.55
C ALA A 116 -11.47 -6.22 -1.81
N VAL A 117 -12.08 -7.34 -2.20
CA VAL A 117 -11.78 -8.04 -3.46
C VAL A 117 -12.12 -7.14 -4.66
N LEU A 118 -13.30 -6.54 -4.67
CA LEU A 118 -13.72 -5.61 -5.74
C LEU A 118 -12.73 -4.44 -5.88
N ALA A 119 -12.34 -3.82 -4.77
CA ALA A 119 -11.33 -2.74 -4.79
C ALA A 119 -9.99 -3.22 -5.35
N GLY A 120 -9.56 -4.44 -5.00
CA GLY A 120 -8.35 -5.06 -5.52
C GLY A 120 -8.40 -5.34 -7.01
N LEU A 121 -9.56 -5.72 -7.53
CA LEU A 121 -9.77 -5.95 -8.96
C LEU A 121 -9.73 -4.66 -9.79
N GLN A 122 -10.12 -3.53 -9.21
CA GLN A 122 -10.22 -2.24 -9.88
C GLN A 122 -9.02 -1.32 -9.68
N SER A 123 -8.05 -1.69 -8.83
CA SER A 123 -6.93 -0.80 -8.44
C SER A 123 -5.58 -1.44 -8.71
N ARG A 124 -4.55 -0.58 -8.96
CA ARG A 124 -3.14 -1.02 -8.96
C ARG A 124 -2.51 -0.97 -7.57
N LEU A 125 -3.12 -0.25 -6.63
CA LEU A 125 -2.71 -0.20 -5.24
C LEU A 125 -3.92 -0.46 -4.36
N THR A 126 -3.86 -1.52 -3.57
CA THR A 126 -4.90 -1.87 -2.60
C THR A 126 -4.27 -2.06 -1.23
N VAL A 127 -4.87 -1.48 -0.21
CA VAL A 127 -4.46 -1.68 1.18
C VAL A 127 -5.61 -2.33 1.93
N ILE A 128 -5.41 -3.58 2.35
CA ILE A 128 -6.39 -4.35 3.12
C ILE A 128 -5.98 -4.27 4.59
N THR A 129 -6.84 -3.67 5.41
CA THR A 129 -6.62 -3.53 6.84
C THR A 129 -7.62 -4.36 7.63
N GLY A 130 -7.17 -5.02 8.68
CA GLY A 130 -8.06 -5.80 9.54
C GLY A 130 -7.32 -6.27 10.79
N GLY A 131 -8.06 -6.56 11.86
CA GLY A 131 -7.49 -7.17 13.07
C GLY A 131 -6.94 -8.59 12.83
N PRO A 132 -6.23 -9.15 13.82
CA PRO A 132 -5.88 -10.57 13.79
C PRO A 132 -7.14 -11.42 13.63
N GLY A 133 -7.11 -12.44 12.77
CA GLY A 133 -8.26 -13.30 12.52
C GLY A 133 -9.39 -12.70 11.66
N ALA A 134 -9.28 -11.44 11.19
CA ALA A 134 -10.31 -10.78 10.37
C ALA A 134 -10.45 -11.33 8.94
N GLY A 135 -9.85 -12.46 8.63
CA GLY A 135 -9.99 -13.11 7.32
C GLY A 135 -9.15 -12.47 6.20
N LYS A 136 -8.12 -11.65 6.51
CA LYS A 136 -7.25 -11.02 5.48
C LYS A 136 -6.69 -12.04 4.48
N THR A 137 -6.18 -13.17 4.95
CA THR A 137 -5.63 -14.23 4.09
C THR A 137 -6.71 -14.85 3.19
N THR A 138 -7.94 -15.02 3.71
CA THR A 138 -9.09 -15.50 2.93
C THR A 138 -9.47 -14.48 1.85
N THR A 139 -9.54 -13.21 2.19
CA THR A 139 -9.80 -12.12 1.24
C THR A 139 -8.78 -12.09 0.10
N VAL A 140 -7.50 -12.29 0.44
CA VAL A 140 -6.42 -12.36 -0.55
C VAL A 140 -6.57 -13.58 -1.45
N LEU A 141 -6.93 -14.75 -0.89
CA LEU A 141 -7.18 -15.95 -1.69
C LEU A 141 -8.29 -15.72 -2.71
N TRP A 142 -9.42 -15.16 -2.29
CA TRP A 142 -10.52 -14.82 -3.19
C TRP A 142 -10.13 -13.76 -4.22
N LEU A 143 -9.30 -12.79 -3.85
CA LEU A 143 -8.78 -11.80 -4.81
C LEU A 143 -7.93 -12.46 -5.89
N MET A 144 -7.03 -13.39 -5.52
CA MET A 144 -6.20 -14.13 -6.48
C MET A 144 -7.05 -15.02 -7.37
N ALA A 145 -8.02 -15.75 -6.80
CA ALA A 145 -8.95 -16.59 -7.56
C ALA A 145 -9.76 -15.75 -8.56
N ALA A 146 -10.35 -14.65 -8.12
CA ALA A 146 -11.11 -13.74 -8.98
C ALA A 146 -10.26 -13.13 -10.11
N MET A 147 -9.00 -12.77 -9.84
CA MET A 147 -8.09 -12.29 -10.89
C MET A 147 -7.76 -13.36 -11.92
N ALA A 148 -7.55 -14.61 -11.48
CA ALA A 148 -7.30 -15.73 -12.37
C ALA A 148 -8.53 -16.08 -13.21
N GLU A 149 -9.71 -16.15 -12.59
CA GLU A 149 -10.98 -16.40 -13.26
C GLU A 149 -11.30 -15.36 -14.32
N LEU A 150 -11.19 -14.07 -13.98
CA LEU A 150 -11.41 -12.97 -14.93
C LEU A 150 -10.47 -13.05 -16.15
N ALA A 151 -9.21 -13.43 -15.92
CA ALA A 151 -8.26 -13.61 -17.02
C ALA A 151 -8.65 -14.79 -17.93
N LEU A 152 -8.97 -15.93 -17.32
CA LEU A 152 -9.38 -17.14 -18.04
C LEU A 152 -10.71 -16.95 -18.80
N ASP A 153 -11.69 -16.32 -18.16
CA ASP A 153 -12.99 -16.01 -18.78
C ASP A 153 -12.83 -15.06 -19.98
N ALA A 154 -11.78 -14.20 -19.97
CA ALA A 154 -11.42 -13.33 -21.10
C ALA A 154 -10.49 -14.00 -22.13
N GLY A 155 -10.17 -15.28 -21.98
CA GLY A 155 -9.25 -16.01 -22.87
C GLY A 155 -7.77 -15.63 -22.72
N HIS A 156 -7.40 -15.03 -21.59
CA HIS A 156 -6.02 -14.65 -21.28
C HIS A 156 -5.35 -15.63 -20.31
N ALA A 157 -4.02 -15.64 -20.31
CA ALA A 157 -3.26 -16.34 -19.27
C ALA A 157 -3.51 -15.69 -17.89
N PRO A 158 -3.60 -16.49 -16.82
CA PRO A 158 -3.68 -15.97 -15.46
C PRO A 158 -2.51 -15.07 -15.12
N PRO A 159 -2.68 -14.06 -14.24
CA PRO A 159 -1.62 -13.16 -13.83
C PRO A 159 -0.54 -13.90 -13.03
N ARG A 160 0.71 -13.52 -13.21
CA ARG A 160 1.83 -14.01 -12.39
C ARG A 160 1.78 -13.33 -11.03
N ILE A 161 1.41 -14.09 -10.01
CA ILE A 161 1.23 -13.59 -8.64
C ILE A 161 2.45 -13.97 -7.81
N ALA A 162 2.97 -13.03 -7.02
CA ALA A 162 3.97 -13.30 -6.00
C ALA A 162 3.46 -12.91 -4.63
N LEU A 163 3.83 -13.72 -3.62
CA LEU A 163 3.50 -13.49 -2.22
C LEU A 163 4.79 -13.19 -1.46
N ALA A 164 4.77 -12.15 -0.64
CA ALA A 164 5.92 -11.76 0.14
C ALA A 164 5.54 -11.29 1.55
N ALA A 165 6.53 -11.35 2.46
CA ALA A 165 6.43 -10.77 3.79
C ALA A 165 7.80 -10.20 4.22
N PRO A 166 7.85 -9.29 5.21
CA PRO A 166 9.11 -8.73 5.70
C PRO A 166 10.03 -9.78 6.34
N THR A 167 9.45 -10.80 6.99
CA THR A 167 10.19 -11.82 7.74
C THR A 167 9.91 -13.23 7.22
N GLY A 168 10.86 -14.16 7.44
CA GLY A 168 10.69 -15.57 7.06
C GLY A 168 9.52 -16.23 7.81
N LYS A 169 9.32 -15.90 9.09
CA LYS A 169 8.20 -16.43 9.88
C LYS A 169 6.86 -15.98 9.33
N ALA A 170 6.72 -14.71 8.96
CA ALA A 170 5.50 -14.18 8.36
C ALA A 170 5.24 -14.81 6.98
N ALA A 171 6.27 -14.96 6.14
CA ALA A 171 6.15 -15.62 4.84
C ALA A 171 5.70 -17.10 4.99
N ALA A 172 6.28 -17.85 5.91
CA ALA A 172 5.89 -19.24 6.18
C ALA A 172 4.42 -19.33 6.64
N ARG A 173 4.02 -18.51 7.62
CA ARG A 173 2.63 -18.46 8.11
C ARG A 173 1.62 -18.12 7.01
N MET A 174 1.96 -17.15 6.14
CA MET A 174 1.13 -16.80 5.00
C MET A 174 0.97 -17.99 4.04
N ALA A 175 2.05 -18.64 3.69
CA ALA A 175 2.05 -19.81 2.79
C ALA A 175 1.23 -20.97 3.36
N ASP A 176 1.42 -21.31 4.65
CA ASP A 176 0.68 -22.40 5.32
C ASP A 176 -0.81 -22.10 5.35
N SER A 177 -1.21 -20.88 5.77
CA SER A 177 -2.62 -20.48 5.80
C SER A 177 -3.27 -20.45 4.41
N LEU A 178 -2.51 -20.08 3.37
CA LEU A 178 -3.03 -20.10 2.01
C LEU A 178 -3.20 -21.51 1.47
N ARG A 179 -2.25 -22.43 1.70
CA ARG A 179 -2.37 -23.83 1.29
C ARG A 179 -3.58 -24.52 1.89
N GLU A 180 -3.79 -24.34 3.20
CA GLU A 180 -4.96 -24.90 3.90
C GLU A 180 -6.27 -24.40 3.27
N ARG A 181 -6.39 -23.11 3.01
CA ARG A 181 -7.62 -22.50 2.46
C ARG A 181 -7.80 -22.80 0.98
N LEU A 182 -6.71 -22.87 0.20
CA LEU A 182 -6.75 -23.20 -1.21
C LEU A 182 -7.26 -24.63 -1.44
N ALA A 183 -6.95 -25.57 -0.52
CA ALA A 183 -7.46 -26.93 -0.58
C ALA A 183 -8.99 -26.99 -0.43
N ALA A 184 -9.58 -26.08 0.32
CA ALA A 184 -11.02 -25.97 0.56
C ALA A 184 -11.75 -25.05 -0.44
N LEU A 185 -11.00 -24.35 -1.32
CA LEU A 185 -11.60 -23.44 -2.28
C LEU A 185 -12.26 -24.20 -3.44
N ASP A 186 -13.53 -23.94 -3.67
CA ASP A 186 -14.24 -24.44 -4.86
C ASP A 186 -13.85 -23.57 -6.07
N CYS A 187 -12.94 -24.07 -6.89
CA CYS A 187 -12.45 -23.41 -8.10
C CYS A 187 -11.91 -24.43 -9.10
N SER A 188 -11.82 -24.04 -10.36
CA SER A 188 -11.22 -24.90 -11.41
C SER A 188 -9.74 -25.18 -11.14
N ASP A 189 -9.22 -26.30 -11.68
CA ASP A 189 -7.81 -26.65 -11.58
C ASP A 189 -6.89 -25.58 -12.19
N ALA A 190 -7.33 -24.92 -13.26
CA ALA A 190 -6.58 -23.84 -13.89
C ALA A 190 -6.42 -22.62 -12.95
N VAL A 191 -7.47 -22.26 -12.21
CA VAL A 191 -7.45 -21.21 -11.19
C VAL A 191 -6.55 -21.62 -10.03
N ARG A 192 -6.68 -22.88 -9.56
CA ARG A 192 -5.87 -23.43 -8.47
C ARG A 192 -4.38 -23.39 -8.79
N GLN A 193 -3.99 -23.74 -10.02
CA GLN A 193 -2.59 -23.72 -10.48
C GLN A 193 -2.03 -22.30 -10.62
N ALA A 194 -2.88 -21.30 -10.85
CA ALA A 194 -2.47 -19.90 -10.96
C ALA A 194 -2.17 -19.24 -9.60
N ILE A 195 -2.68 -19.82 -8.50
CA ILE A 195 -2.48 -19.30 -7.15
C ILE A 195 -1.19 -19.86 -6.57
N PRO A 196 -0.22 -19.00 -6.16
CA PRO A 196 1.03 -19.48 -5.57
C PRO A 196 0.79 -20.10 -4.19
N ASP A 197 1.42 -21.22 -3.91
CA ASP A 197 1.41 -21.97 -2.65
C ASP A 197 2.57 -21.63 -1.72
N ASN A 198 3.45 -20.74 -2.16
CA ASN A 198 4.64 -20.33 -1.43
C ASN A 198 4.73 -18.80 -1.31
N ALA A 199 5.40 -18.35 -0.28
CA ALA A 199 5.69 -16.93 -0.06
C ALA A 199 7.19 -16.75 0.25
N ALA A 200 7.76 -15.63 -0.20
CA ALA A 200 9.15 -15.29 0.02
C ALA A 200 9.31 -14.13 0.98
N THR A 201 10.49 -13.97 1.59
CA THR A 201 10.80 -12.69 2.21
C THR A 201 11.03 -11.62 1.14
N LEU A 202 10.73 -10.36 1.46
CA LEU A 202 10.99 -9.24 0.54
C LEU A 202 12.44 -9.19 0.08
N HIS A 203 13.39 -9.49 0.96
CA HIS A 203 14.80 -9.55 0.64
C HIS A 203 15.12 -10.65 -0.37
N ARG A 204 14.53 -11.84 -0.21
CA ARG A 204 14.70 -12.96 -1.14
C ARG A 204 14.04 -12.65 -2.48
N LEU A 205 12.85 -12.07 -2.47
CA LEU A 205 12.13 -11.66 -3.68
C LEU A 205 12.91 -10.62 -4.48
N LEU A 206 13.46 -9.61 -3.83
CA LEU A 206 14.29 -8.59 -4.47
C LEU A 206 15.67 -9.11 -4.91
N GLY A 207 16.10 -10.26 -4.40
CA GLY A 207 17.39 -10.86 -4.72
C GLY A 207 18.55 -10.08 -4.10
N THR A 208 18.86 -10.37 -2.83
CA THR A 208 20.04 -9.80 -2.15
C THR A 208 21.33 -10.22 -2.85
N LEU A 209 22.21 -9.26 -3.11
CA LEU A 209 23.54 -9.50 -3.65
C LEU A 209 24.55 -9.60 -2.50
N PRO A 210 25.40 -10.66 -2.47
CA PRO A 210 26.45 -10.79 -1.45
C PRO A 210 27.35 -9.54 -1.41
N ALA A 211 27.74 -9.13 -0.22
CA ALA A 211 28.61 -7.96 0.03
C ALA A 211 28.13 -6.63 -0.57
N SER A 212 26.85 -6.49 -0.88
CA SER A 212 26.26 -5.29 -1.45
C SER A 212 24.96 -4.89 -0.75
N SER A 213 24.70 -3.59 -0.62
CA SER A 213 23.41 -3.07 -0.22
C SER A 213 22.39 -3.00 -1.38
N ARG A 214 22.76 -3.47 -2.56
CA ARG A 214 21.94 -3.47 -3.76
C ARG A 214 21.13 -4.76 -3.86
N PHE A 215 20.03 -4.71 -4.60
CA PHE A 215 19.22 -5.86 -4.97
C PHE A 215 19.38 -6.16 -6.47
N ARG A 216 19.12 -7.40 -6.84
CA ARG A 216 19.08 -7.84 -8.25
C ARG A 216 17.98 -7.13 -9.01
N HIS A 217 16.79 -7.00 -8.36
CA HIS A 217 15.64 -6.36 -8.97
C HIS A 217 15.60 -4.88 -8.61
N HIS A 218 15.42 -4.04 -9.63
CA HIS A 218 15.38 -2.58 -9.58
C HIS A 218 14.73 -2.07 -10.88
N ALA A 219 14.58 -0.75 -11.09
CA ALA A 219 13.91 -0.21 -12.27
C ALA A 219 14.47 -0.70 -13.61
N GLY A 220 15.79 -0.92 -13.71
CA GLY A 220 16.42 -1.48 -14.92
C GLY A 220 16.32 -3.01 -15.05
N ASN A 221 15.87 -3.71 -14.02
CA ASN A 221 15.59 -5.15 -14.00
C ASN A 221 14.41 -5.43 -13.07
N PRO A 222 13.19 -5.08 -13.48
CA PRO A 222 12.01 -5.20 -12.60
C PRO A 222 11.67 -6.65 -12.30
N LEU A 223 10.89 -6.84 -11.24
CA LEU A 223 10.29 -8.13 -10.92
C LEU A 223 9.30 -8.53 -12.04
N ALA A 224 9.45 -9.77 -12.53
CA ALA A 224 8.59 -10.30 -13.56
C ALA A 224 7.26 -10.83 -12.98
N VAL A 225 6.50 -9.94 -12.29
CA VAL A 225 5.22 -10.25 -11.66
C VAL A 225 4.16 -9.24 -12.08
N ASP A 226 2.93 -9.73 -12.22
CA ASP A 226 1.77 -8.90 -12.57
C ASP A 226 1.05 -8.42 -11.30
N VAL A 227 1.10 -9.23 -10.23
CA VAL A 227 0.53 -8.93 -8.92
C VAL A 227 1.53 -9.26 -7.83
N LEU A 228 1.78 -8.33 -6.92
CA LEU A 228 2.54 -8.57 -5.71
C LEU A 228 1.64 -8.34 -4.49
N ILE A 229 1.57 -9.34 -3.64
CA ILE A 229 0.85 -9.27 -2.36
C ILE A 229 1.86 -9.33 -1.23
N VAL A 230 1.80 -8.35 -0.34
CA VAL A 230 2.74 -8.23 0.78
C VAL A 230 1.99 -8.26 2.10
N ASP A 231 2.27 -9.28 2.90
CA ASP A 231 1.73 -9.40 4.26
C ASP A 231 2.59 -8.59 5.26
N ASP A 232 2.00 -8.26 6.40
CA ASP A 232 2.65 -7.47 7.47
C ASP A 232 3.35 -6.20 6.97
N ALA A 233 2.73 -5.48 6.02
CA ALA A 233 3.32 -4.30 5.38
C ALA A 233 3.71 -3.17 6.36
N SER A 234 3.14 -3.17 7.58
CA SER A 234 3.52 -2.24 8.66
C SER A 234 4.93 -2.44 9.19
N MET A 235 5.54 -3.60 8.96
CA MET A 235 6.90 -3.93 9.37
C MET A 235 7.97 -3.54 8.34
N ILE A 236 7.58 -3.03 7.19
CA ILE A 236 8.51 -2.65 6.12
C ILE A 236 9.07 -1.27 6.43
N ASP A 237 10.40 -1.14 6.52
CA ASP A 237 11.03 0.16 6.66
C ASP A 237 10.99 0.97 5.36
N LEU A 238 11.13 2.30 5.48
CA LEU A 238 11.07 3.22 4.34
C LEU A 238 12.11 2.91 3.25
N PRO A 239 13.39 2.58 3.56
CA PRO A 239 14.36 2.16 2.57
C PRO A 239 13.97 0.92 1.79
N LEU A 240 13.44 -0.11 2.46
CA LEU A 240 13.01 -1.35 1.82
C LEU A 240 11.76 -1.14 0.96
N MET A 241 10.78 -0.35 1.45
CA MET A 241 9.59 0.04 0.68
C MET A 241 9.99 0.81 -0.58
N ALA A 242 10.92 1.77 -0.48
CA ALA A 242 11.40 2.51 -1.65
C ALA A 242 12.08 1.60 -2.69
N ARG A 243 12.85 0.61 -2.24
CA ARG A 243 13.49 -0.38 -3.12
C ARG A 243 12.48 -1.34 -3.75
N LEU A 244 11.51 -1.80 -2.97
CA LEU A 244 10.41 -2.64 -3.45
C LEU A 244 9.66 -1.94 -4.58
N LEU A 245 9.17 -0.71 -4.34
CA LEU A 245 8.43 0.05 -5.34
C LEU A 245 9.26 0.37 -6.59
N HIS A 246 10.58 0.53 -6.43
CA HIS A 246 11.51 0.76 -7.55
C HIS A 246 11.77 -0.52 -8.37
N ALA A 247 11.55 -1.70 -7.79
CA ALA A 247 11.67 -3.00 -8.46
C ALA A 247 10.36 -3.46 -9.12
N LEU A 248 9.24 -2.80 -8.87
CA LEU A 248 7.95 -3.13 -9.48
C LEU A 248 7.75 -2.36 -10.77
N GLY A 249 7.31 -3.05 -11.81
CA GLY A 249 6.82 -2.44 -13.04
C GLY A 249 5.64 -1.49 -12.79
N GLU A 250 5.43 -0.52 -13.66
CA GLU A 250 4.32 0.44 -13.52
C GLU A 250 2.94 -0.25 -13.60
N ALA A 251 2.83 -1.31 -14.38
CA ALA A 251 1.62 -2.10 -14.54
C ALA A 251 1.36 -3.06 -13.37
N THR A 252 2.38 -3.40 -12.58
CA THR A 252 2.27 -4.35 -11.47
C THR A 252 1.29 -3.86 -10.42
N ARG A 253 0.30 -4.70 -10.07
CA ARG A 253 -0.62 -4.46 -8.96
C ARG A 253 0.08 -4.75 -7.64
N LEU A 254 -0.12 -3.87 -6.67
CA LEU A 254 0.43 -4.01 -5.33
C LEU A 254 -0.70 -4.08 -4.31
N VAL A 255 -0.75 -5.19 -3.58
CA VAL A 255 -1.69 -5.40 -2.47
C VAL A 255 -0.91 -5.46 -1.17
N LEU A 256 -1.21 -4.57 -0.24
CA LEU A 256 -0.57 -4.48 1.06
C LEU A 256 -1.55 -4.91 2.15
N LEU A 257 -1.19 -5.92 2.94
CA LEU A 257 -1.95 -6.34 4.11
C LEU A 257 -1.36 -5.71 5.35
N ARG A 258 -2.22 -5.13 6.19
CA ARG A 258 -1.81 -4.44 7.40
C ARG A 258 -2.73 -4.78 8.57
N ASP A 259 -2.16 -4.94 9.76
CA ASP A 259 -2.94 -5.02 10.99
C ASP A 259 -3.44 -3.63 11.42
N ARG A 260 -4.69 -3.54 11.90
CA ARG A 260 -5.29 -2.28 12.38
C ARG A 260 -4.57 -1.72 13.60
N ASN A 261 -4.09 -2.60 14.48
CA ASN A 261 -3.31 -2.25 15.66
C ASN A 261 -1.94 -2.91 15.53
N PRO A 262 -0.92 -2.23 15.02
CA PRO A 262 0.43 -2.65 15.28
C PRO A 262 0.68 -2.40 16.77
N LEU A 263 0.46 -3.41 17.62
CA LEU A 263 0.99 -3.39 18.96
C LEU A 263 2.50 -3.21 18.80
N ALA A 264 2.95 -1.97 19.06
CA ALA A 264 4.34 -1.58 19.14
C ALA A 264 5.25 -2.18 18.05
N SER A 265 4.94 -1.93 16.79
CA SER A 265 5.98 -1.96 15.77
C SER A 265 6.85 -0.73 16.02
N LEU A 266 7.99 -0.94 16.65
CA LEU A 266 9.03 0.05 16.93
C LEU A 266 9.70 0.62 15.65
N SER A 267 9.08 0.45 14.52
CA SER A 267 9.49 1.02 13.24
C SER A 267 8.32 1.77 12.62
N PRO A 268 8.23 3.07 12.83
CA PRO A 268 7.24 3.89 12.14
C PRO A 268 7.64 4.05 10.68
N CYS A 269 7.30 3.09 9.84
CA CYS A 269 6.94 3.44 8.49
C CYS A 269 5.57 4.12 8.57
N HIS A 270 5.56 5.38 8.93
CA HIS A 270 4.44 6.20 8.54
C HIS A 270 4.46 6.27 7.02
N LEU A 271 3.71 5.40 6.38
CA LEU A 271 3.06 5.80 5.13
C LEU A 271 2.52 7.21 5.41
N PRO A 272 2.83 8.21 4.58
CA PRO A 272 2.35 9.56 4.82
C PRO A 272 0.89 9.46 5.25
N SER A 273 0.58 10.07 6.39
CA SER A 273 -0.76 10.09 6.98
C SER A 273 -1.78 10.40 5.91
N PRO A 274 -2.96 9.85 5.98
CA PRO A 274 -3.81 9.50 4.88
C PRO A 274 -3.82 10.61 3.85
N ILE A 275 -3.55 10.26 2.63
CA ILE A 275 -4.10 11.01 1.51
C ILE A 275 -5.53 11.29 1.96
N HIS A 276 -5.79 12.54 2.31
CA HIS A 276 -7.04 13.05 2.86
C HIS A 276 -8.19 12.06 2.63
N GLN A 277 -8.88 11.68 3.72
CA GLN A 277 -10.26 11.24 3.58
C GLN A 277 -10.87 12.14 2.50
N PRO A 278 -11.42 11.60 1.42
CA PRO A 278 -12.28 12.41 0.59
C PRO A 278 -13.26 13.06 1.57
N ALA A 279 -13.34 14.38 1.54
CA ALA A 279 -14.26 15.14 2.34
C ALA A 279 -15.58 14.36 2.33
N ALA A 280 -16.11 14.08 3.50
CA ALA A 280 -17.32 13.29 3.68
C ALA A 280 -18.25 13.60 2.51
N ALA A 281 -18.50 12.62 1.67
CA ALA A 281 -19.45 12.76 0.58
C ALA A 281 -20.73 13.24 1.27
N GLY A 282 -21.15 14.43 0.95
CA GLY A 282 -22.42 14.98 1.43
C GLY A 282 -23.50 13.95 1.12
N PRO A 283 -24.61 13.96 1.84
CA PRO A 283 -25.67 12.97 1.67
C PRO A 283 -25.98 12.83 0.18
N LEU A 284 -25.96 11.60 -0.30
CA LEU A 284 -26.33 11.22 -1.67
C LEU A 284 -27.65 11.93 -2.01
N PRO A 285 -27.77 12.58 -3.16
CA PRO A 285 -29.05 13.11 -3.60
C PRO A 285 -30.07 11.97 -3.63
N PRO A 286 -31.33 12.23 -3.24
CA PRO A 286 -32.38 11.22 -3.25
C PRO A 286 -32.51 10.65 -4.68
N PRO A 287 -32.85 9.35 -4.82
CA PRO A 287 -33.06 8.75 -6.12
C PRO A 287 -34.17 9.50 -6.87
N PRO A 288 -34.06 9.63 -8.20
CA PRO A 288 -35.10 10.27 -8.97
C PRO A 288 -36.44 9.58 -8.73
N SER A 289 -37.46 10.36 -8.36
CA SER A 289 -38.82 9.91 -8.15
C SER A 289 -39.31 9.15 -9.38
N SER A 290 -39.76 7.93 -9.17
CA SER A 290 -40.43 7.11 -10.21
C SER A 290 -41.55 7.90 -10.86
N PRO A 291 -41.72 7.82 -12.18
CA PRO A 291 -42.85 8.46 -12.87
C PRO A 291 -44.16 7.88 -12.36
N SER A 292 -45.06 8.76 -11.97
CA SER A 292 -46.42 8.42 -11.58
C SER A 292 -47.13 7.67 -12.70
N PRO A 293 -47.96 6.64 -12.40
CA PRO A 293 -48.71 5.94 -13.41
C PRO A 293 -49.72 6.87 -14.07
N PRO A 294 -50.04 6.71 -15.36
CA PRO A 294 -50.99 7.55 -16.08
C PRO A 294 -52.41 7.41 -15.47
N VAL A 295 -52.99 8.56 -15.18
CA VAL A 295 -54.36 8.66 -14.73
C VAL A 295 -55.28 8.15 -15.86
N ALA A 296 -56.04 7.09 -15.58
CA ALA A 296 -57.07 6.60 -16.49
C ALA A 296 -58.21 7.67 -16.58
N GLY A 297 -58.36 8.24 -17.79
CA GLY A 297 -59.48 9.10 -18.11
C GLY A 297 -60.81 8.33 -18.22
N PRO A 298 -61.94 8.98 -18.00
CA PRO A 298 -63.23 8.32 -17.98
C PRO A 298 -63.59 7.83 -19.38
N ARG A 299 -64.10 6.60 -19.46
CA ARG A 299 -64.75 6.09 -20.66
C ARG A 299 -66.13 6.73 -20.79
N VAL A 300 -66.39 7.29 -21.98
CA VAL A 300 -67.71 7.54 -22.53
C VAL A 300 -68.03 6.48 -23.53
#